data_9b42b706e2cf389c0ec2e8cd4de9d302
#
_entry.id   9b42b706e2cf389c0ec2e8cd4de9d302
#
_cell.length_a   1.000
_cell.length_b   1.000
_cell.length_c   1.000
_cell.angle_alpha   90.00
_cell.angle_beta   90.00
_cell.angle_gamma   90.00
#
_symmetry.space_group_name_H-M   'P 1'
#
loop_
_entity.id
_entity.type
_entity.pdbx_description
1 polymer ?
#
loop_
_entity_poly.entity_id
_entity_poly.type
_entity_poly.pdbx_seq_one_letter_code
_entity_poly.pdbx_strand_id
1 'polypeptide(L)'
;MSLNINDIYGFGKAPPAAWQYAASKDGFIHSNYGYLIWHKDNGNQYDKVLKELQENPTSRRALMIYQRPSIWDEYDLDGCSDFICTNSVAYYIRHDRLDCSVSMRSNDVVYGYKNDYANPKCLFYEFIVSQILFSKPIAE
;
A
#
# COMPACT_ATOMS: atom_id res chain seq x y z
N MET A 1 5.96 8.45 9.36
CA MET A 1 4.67 8.20 8.69
C MET A 1 3.59 8.12 9.74
N SER A 2 2.42 8.69 9.50
CA SER A 2 1.32 8.76 10.46
C SER A 2 0.01 8.24 9.85
N LEU A 3 -0.92 7.82 10.69
CA LEU A 3 -2.31 7.55 10.31
C LEU A 3 -3.22 8.79 10.48
N ASN A 4 -2.66 9.92 10.91
CA ASN A 4 -3.42 11.15 11.08
C ASN A 4 -3.30 12.03 9.85
N ILE A 5 -4.42 12.46 9.27
CA ILE A 5 -4.44 13.30 8.07
C ILE A 5 -3.80 14.67 8.29
N ASN A 6 -3.83 15.19 9.51
CA ASN A 6 -3.20 16.47 9.84
C ASN A 6 -1.66 16.38 9.80
N ASP A 7 -1.10 15.23 10.17
CA ASP A 7 0.35 14.98 10.07
C ASP A 7 0.79 14.78 8.61
N ILE A 8 -0.07 14.13 7.81
CA ILE A 8 0.22 13.83 6.40
C ILE A 8 0.20 15.11 5.55
N TYR A 9 -0.74 16.01 5.84
CA TYR A 9 -0.99 17.23 5.07
C TYR A 9 -0.59 18.53 5.79
N GLY A 10 0.12 18.45 6.91
CA GLY A 10 0.42 19.54 7.85
C GLY A 10 1.23 20.72 7.33
N PHE A 11 1.50 20.83 6.01
CA PHE A 11 2.24 21.94 5.41
C PHE A 11 1.36 22.86 4.56
N GLY A 12 0.20 23.25 5.06
CA GLY A 12 -0.66 24.26 4.42
C GLY A 12 -1.50 23.75 3.25
N LYS A 13 -1.53 22.45 3.00
CA LYS A 13 -2.44 21.83 2.03
C LYS A 13 -3.57 21.14 2.76
N ALA A 14 -4.81 21.46 2.40
CA ALA A 14 -5.97 20.74 2.92
C ALA A 14 -5.94 19.28 2.44
N PRO A 15 -6.26 18.30 3.32
CA PRO A 15 -6.47 16.93 2.90
C PRO A 15 -7.56 16.83 1.82
N PRO A 16 -7.52 15.84 0.91
CA PRO A 16 -8.62 15.61 -0.03
C PRO A 16 -9.95 15.43 0.71
N ALA A 17 -11.03 15.94 0.12
CA ALA A 17 -12.36 15.91 0.74
C ALA A 17 -12.80 14.50 1.15
N ALA A 18 -12.46 13.48 0.35
CA ALA A 18 -12.75 12.09 0.66
C ALA A 18 -12.05 11.61 1.95
N TRP A 19 -10.83 12.06 2.20
CA TRP A 19 -10.09 11.71 3.42
C TRP A 19 -10.61 12.47 4.63
N GLN A 20 -11.01 13.73 4.46
CA GLN A 20 -11.66 14.50 5.52
C GLN A 20 -12.98 13.85 5.95
N TYR A 21 -13.75 13.34 4.98
CA TYR A 21 -15.00 12.61 5.23
C TYR A 21 -14.76 11.26 5.92
N ALA A 22 -13.73 10.53 5.53
CA ALA A 22 -13.42 9.21 6.04
C ALA A 22 -12.76 9.23 7.42
N ALA A 23 -12.06 10.32 7.77
CA ALA A 23 -11.30 10.42 8.99
C ALA A 23 -12.19 10.51 10.24
N SER A 24 -11.68 10.00 11.37
CA SER A 24 -12.25 10.22 12.68
C SER A 24 -12.25 11.71 13.06
N LYS A 25 -12.93 12.06 14.16
CA LYS A 25 -12.94 13.44 14.71
C LYS A 25 -11.54 13.99 14.97
N ASP A 26 -10.60 13.13 15.34
CA ASP A 26 -9.20 13.49 15.60
C ASP A 26 -8.32 13.39 14.35
N GLY A 27 -8.90 13.11 13.18
CA GLY A 27 -8.18 13.04 11.90
C GLY A 27 -7.52 11.69 11.63
N PHE A 28 -7.89 10.62 12.31
CA PHE A 28 -7.36 9.28 12.08
C PHE A 28 -7.97 8.63 10.83
N ILE A 29 -7.14 7.92 10.04
CA ILE A 29 -7.54 7.10 8.89
C ILE A 29 -6.80 5.76 8.95
N HIS A 30 -7.46 4.70 8.47
CA HIS A 30 -6.89 3.36 8.42
C HIS A 30 -6.22 3.04 7.08
N SER A 31 -6.63 3.74 6.01
CA SER A 31 -6.21 3.49 4.62
C SER A 31 -4.96 4.24 4.18
N ASN A 32 -4.12 4.72 5.10
CA ASN A 32 -2.80 5.19 4.71
C ASN A 32 -1.91 4.01 4.29
N TYR A 33 -1.95 3.66 3.02
CA TYR A 33 -1.21 2.52 2.46
C TYR A 33 0.31 2.65 2.63
N GLY A 34 0.84 3.87 2.61
CA GLY A 34 2.25 4.11 2.93
C GLY A 34 2.61 3.65 4.33
N TYR A 35 1.80 4.01 5.32
CA TYR A 35 1.98 3.54 6.69
C TYR A 35 1.91 2.01 6.78
N LEU A 36 0.89 1.40 6.15
CA LEU A 36 0.68 -0.04 6.19
C LEU A 36 1.85 -0.83 5.59
N ILE A 37 2.55 -0.28 4.63
CA ILE A 37 3.62 -0.97 3.90
C ILE A 37 5.00 -0.76 4.53
N TRP A 38 5.32 0.48 4.92
CA TRP A 38 6.68 0.82 5.35
C TRP A 38 6.87 0.94 6.84
N HIS A 39 5.78 1.12 7.62
CA HIS A 39 5.96 1.33 9.04
C HIS A 39 6.36 0.04 9.75
N LYS A 40 7.31 0.17 10.69
CA LYS A 40 7.83 -0.97 11.47
C LYS A 40 6.76 -1.73 12.25
N ASP A 41 5.72 -1.03 12.73
CA ASP A 41 4.61 -1.64 13.48
C ASP A 41 3.77 -2.60 12.62
N ASN A 42 3.78 -2.40 11.30
CA ASN A 42 3.20 -3.33 10.31
C ASN A 42 4.27 -4.25 9.67
N GLY A 43 5.43 -4.36 10.29
CA GLY A 43 6.49 -5.29 9.93
C GLY A 43 7.34 -4.87 8.74
N ASN A 44 7.29 -3.58 8.30
CA ASN A 44 8.01 -3.08 7.13
C ASN A 44 7.91 -4.08 5.95
N GLN A 45 6.71 -4.24 5.44
CA GLN A 45 6.37 -5.26 4.45
C GLN A 45 7.14 -5.08 3.13
N TYR A 46 7.42 -3.81 2.78
CA TYR A 46 8.15 -3.48 1.56
C TYR A 46 9.52 -4.15 1.51
N ASP A 47 10.35 -3.95 2.54
CA ASP A 47 11.71 -4.51 2.59
C ASP A 47 11.69 -6.04 2.59
N LYS A 48 10.69 -6.64 3.25
CA LYS A 48 10.53 -8.09 3.27
C LYS A 48 10.17 -8.67 1.91
N VAL A 49 9.25 -8.02 1.20
CA VAL A 49 8.86 -8.43 -0.15
C VAL A 49 10.02 -8.28 -1.13
N LEU A 50 10.72 -7.15 -1.05
CA LEU A 50 11.91 -6.90 -1.89
C LEU A 50 12.97 -7.97 -1.65
N LYS A 51 13.33 -8.20 -0.40
CA LYS A 51 14.32 -9.22 -0.01
C LYS A 51 13.90 -10.61 -0.49
N GLU A 52 12.64 -11.00 -0.28
CA GLU A 52 12.13 -12.30 -0.72
C GLU A 52 12.28 -12.49 -2.23
N LEU A 53 11.99 -11.48 -3.04
CA LEU A 53 12.12 -11.57 -4.50
C LEU A 53 13.58 -11.54 -4.97
N GLN A 54 14.46 -10.87 -4.24
CA GLN A 54 15.90 -10.88 -4.54
C GLN A 54 16.54 -12.22 -4.24
N GLU A 55 16.22 -12.82 -3.08
CA GLU A 55 16.79 -14.10 -2.64
C GLU A 55 16.12 -15.29 -3.35
N ASN A 56 14.83 -15.19 -3.66
CA ASN A 56 14.05 -16.24 -4.30
C ASN A 56 13.12 -15.68 -5.38
N PRO A 57 13.61 -15.46 -6.61
CA PRO A 57 12.82 -14.88 -7.70
C PRO A 57 11.56 -15.68 -8.07
N THR A 58 11.53 -16.99 -7.78
CA THR A 58 10.36 -17.85 -8.06
C THR A 58 9.36 -17.89 -6.92
N SER A 59 9.59 -17.15 -5.85
CA SER A 59 8.74 -17.13 -4.66
C SER A 59 7.27 -16.83 -4.97
N ARG A 60 6.41 -17.38 -4.13
CA ARG A 60 4.98 -17.08 -4.05
C ARG A 60 4.60 -16.41 -2.74
N ARG A 61 5.61 -16.00 -1.93
CA ARG A 61 5.42 -15.37 -0.61
C ARG A 61 5.58 -13.85 -0.63
N ALA A 62 5.90 -13.28 -1.78
CA ALA A 62 6.05 -11.83 -1.94
C ALA A 62 4.69 -11.14 -1.91
N LEU A 63 4.12 -10.99 -0.71
CA LEU A 63 2.77 -10.52 -0.46
C LEU A 63 2.81 -9.35 0.51
N MET A 64 2.18 -8.24 0.15
CA MET A 64 1.86 -7.11 1.01
C MET A 64 0.40 -7.20 1.43
N ILE A 65 0.13 -7.13 2.74
CA ILE A 65 -1.19 -7.24 3.34
C ILE A 65 -1.60 -5.85 3.84
N TYR A 66 -2.74 -5.37 3.40
CA TYR A 66 -3.31 -4.07 3.80
C TYR A 66 -4.44 -4.25 4.78
N GLN A 67 -5.23 -5.30 4.60
CA GLN A 67 -6.40 -5.57 5.41
C GLN A 67 -6.04 -6.38 6.66
N ARG A 68 -6.82 -6.20 7.72
CA ARG A 68 -6.67 -6.91 8.98
C ARG A 68 -8.04 -7.21 9.61
N PRO A 69 -8.18 -8.28 10.40
CA PRO A 69 -9.45 -8.63 11.04
C PRO A 69 -10.00 -7.54 11.97
N SER A 70 -9.13 -6.84 12.70
CA SER A 70 -9.52 -5.76 13.60
C SER A 70 -10.19 -4.55 12.93
N ILE A 71 -10.11 -4.46 11.60
CA ILE A 71 -10.79 -3.38 10.86
C ILE A 71 -12.30 -3.34 11.12
N TRP A 72 -12.91 -4.49 11.42
CA TRP A 72 -14.33 -4.56 11.76
C TRP A 72 -14.70 -3.81 13.04
N ASP A 73 -13.77 -3.70 13.95
CA ASP A 73 -13.95 -2.99 15.23
C ASP A 73 -13.42 -1.54 15.16
N GLU A 74 -12.66 -1.21 14.12
CA GLU A 74 -11.94 0.06 14.02
C GLU A 74 -12.57 1.03 13.02
N TYR A 75 -13.20 0.54 11.93
CA TYR A 75 -13.52 1.34 10.74
C TYR A 75 -14.49 2.49 10.99
N ASP A 76 -15.31 2.43 12.05
CA ASP A 76 -16.33 3.42 12.41
C ASP A 76 -16.11 4.06 13.80
N LEU A 77 -14.98 3.80 14.44
CA LEU A 77 -14.64 4.40 15.73
C LEU A 77 -14.50 5.92 15.61
N ASP A 78 -15.02 6.62 16.62
CA ASP A 78 -14.92 8.08 16.76
C ASP A 78 -15.35 8.88 15.52
N GLY A 79 -16.35 8.36 14.80
CA GLY A 79 -16.88 8.97 13.59
C GLY A 79 -16.02 8.73 12.34
N CYS A 80 -15.06 7.82 12.43
CA CYS A 80 -14.35 7.32 11.26
C CYS A 80 -15.33 6.63 10.29
N SER A 81 -15.03 6.65 9.00
CA SER A 81 -15.74 5.88 7.96
C SER A 81 -14.73 5.41 6.92
N ASP A 82 -13.74 4.64 7.40
CA ASP A 82 -12.59 4.24 6.58
C ASP A 82 -12.32 2.74 6.66
N PHE A 83 -13.08 1.98 5.87
CA PHE A 83 -12.83 0.54 5.72
C PHE A 83 -11.89 0.30 4.52
N ILE A 84 -10.68 -0.20 4.78
CA ILE A 84 -9.64 -0.42 3.77
C ILE A 84 -10.19 -1.17 2.55
N CYS A 85 -9.95 -0.64 1.34
CA CYS A 85 -10.46 -1.22 0.09
C CYS A 85 -9.52 -2.30 -0.48
N THR A 86 -8.22 -2.15 -0.32
CA THR A 86 -7.23 -3.12 -0.79
C THR A 86 -7.01 -4.20 0.26
N ASN A 87 -7.17 -5.46 -0.10
CA ASN A 87 -6.90 -6.58 0.79
C ASN A 87 -5.41 -6.91 0.81
N SER A 88 -4.83 -7.11 -0.36
CA SER A 88 -3.43 -7.49 -0.52
C SER A 88 -2.92 -7.21 -1.92
N VAL A 89 -1.59 -7.15 -2.04
CA VAL A 89 -0.87 -7.08 -3.32
C VAL A 89 0.19 -8.16 -3.34
N ALA A 90 0.12 -9.06 -4.31
CA ALA A 90 1.09 -10.12 -4.53
C ALA A 90 1.99 -9.79 -5.73
N TYR A 91 3.29 -10.03 -5.57
CA TYR A 91 4.29 -9.81 -6.61
C TYR A 91 4.92 -11.13 -7.03
N TYR A 92 5.12 -11.30 -8.34
CA TYR A 92 5.69 -12.51 -8.91
C TYR A 92 6.71 -12.14 -10.00
N ILE A 93 7.87 -12.79 -10.00
CA ILE A 93 8.78 -12.71 -11.14
C ILE A 93 8.53 -13.96 -11.99
N ARG A 94 8.11 -13.73 -13.25
CA ARG A 94 7.87 -14.80 -14.22
C ARG A 94 8.38 -14.34 -15.58
N HIS A 95 9.14 -15.19 -16.25
CA HIS A 95 9.71 -14.90 -17.60
C HIS A 95 10.44 -13.54 -17.62
N ASP A 96 11.26 -13.28 -16.60
CA ASP A 96 12.01 -12.02 -16.40
C ASP A 96 11.14 -10.75 -16.33
N ARG A 97 9.86 -10.92 -15.95
CA ARG A 97 8.92 -9.82 -15.70
C ARG A 97 8.42 -9.86 -14.28
N LEU A 98 8.21 -8.69 -13.71
CA LEU A 98 7.51 -8.55 -12.44
C LEU A 98 6.01 -8.40 -12.73
N ASP A 99 5.24 -9.38 -12.27
CA ASP A 99 3.78 -9.32 -12.31
C ASP A 99 3.26 -8.87 -10.94
N CYS A 100 2.15 -8.12 -10.95
CA CYS A 100 1.50 -7.64 -9.74
C CYS A 100 0.02 -8.03 -9.80
N SER A 101 -0.44 -8.69 -8.74
CA SER A 101 -1.86 -9.04 -8.56
C SER A 101 -2.43 -8.31 -7.36
N VAL A 102 -3.43 -7.46 -7.58
CA VAL A 102 -4.07 -6.67 -6.54
C VAL A 102 -5.44 -7.25 -6.21
N SER A 103 -5.65 -7.61 -4.95
CA SER A 103 -6.95 -8.01 -4.42
C SER A 103 -7.61 -6.83 -3.72
N MET A 104 -8.80 -6.47 -4.17
CA MET A 104 -9.60 -5.39 -3.57
C MET A 104 -11.02 -5.88 -3.30
N ARG A 105 -11.61 -5.44 -2.17
CA ARG A 105 -13.04 -5.67 -1.89
C ARG A 105 -13.95 -4.69 -2.65
N SER A 106 -13.43 -3.51 -2.95
CA SER A 106 -14.14 -2.43 -3.62
C SER A 106 -13.16 -1.58 -4.43
N ASN A 107 -13.58 -1.19 -5.61
CA ASN A 107 -12.93 -0.17 -6.42
C ASN A 107 -14.00 0.54 -7.25
N ASP A 108 -13.84 1.83 -7.48
CA ASP A 108 -14.72 2.56 -8.38
C ASP A 108 -13.91 3.17 -9.54
N VAL A 109 -14.53 3.21 -10.72
CA VAL A 109 -13.85 3.60 -11.96
C VAL A 109 -13.61 5.11 -12.03
N VAL A 110 -14.43 5.91 -11.36
CA VAL A 110 -14.42 7.37 -11.50
C VAL A 110 -13.41 8.01 -10.55
N TYR A 111 -13.47 7.65 -9.27
CA TYR A 111 -12.65 8.25 -8.22
C TYR A 111 -11.50 7.35 -7.77
N GLY A 112 -11.75 6.03 -7.69
CA GLY A 112 -10.78 5.05 -7.21
C GLY A 112 -9.74 4.69 -8.28
N TYR A 113 -10.17 4.16 -9.42
CA TYR A 113 -9.27 3.62 -10.45
C TYR A 113 -8.25 4.65 -10.96
N LYS A 114 -8.69 5.89 -11.22
CA LYS A 114 -7.80 6.96 -11.66
C LYS A 114 -6.71 7.26 -10.63
N ASN A 115 -7.07 7.31 -9.36
CA ASN A 115 -6.13 7.55 -8.27
C ASN A 115 -5.27 6.31 -8.00
N ASP A 116 -5.84 5.13 -8.06
CA ASP A 116 -5.14 3.86 -7.86
C ASP A 116 -4.15 3.54 -8.99
N TYR A 117 -4.47 3.93 -10.23
CA TYR A 117 -3.57 3.74 -11.38
C TYR A 117 -2.47 4.81 -11.41
N ALA A 118 -2.80 6.07 -11.09
CA ALA A 118 -1.85 7.17 -11.09
C ALA A 118 -1.04 7.31 -9.79
N ASN A 119 -1.42 6.57 -8.75
CA ASN A 119 -0.87 6.68 -7.40
C ASN A 119 0.03 5.46 -7.05
N PRO A 120 0.67 5.45 -5.88
CA PRO A 120 1.82 4.62 -5.47
C PRO A 120 1.79 3.14 -5.82
N LYS A 121 0.69 2.57 -6.28
CA LYS A 121 0.67 1.17 -6.75
C LYS A 121 1.59 1.00 -7.97
N CYS A 122 1.58 1.96 -8.90
CA CYS A 122 2.52 1.98 -10.03
C CYS A 122 3.93 2.41 -9.58
N LEU A 123 4.03 3.38 -8.65
CA LEU A 123 5.32 3.79 -8.10
C LEU A 123 5.98 2.65 -7.32
N PHE A 124 5.22 1.86 -6.57
CA PHE A 124 5.74 0.65 -5.91
C PHE A 124 6.24 -0.37 -6.92
N TYR A 125 5.49 -0.58 -7.98
CA TYR A 125 5.87 -1.49 -9.05
C TYR A 125 7.18 -1.04 -9.70
N GLU A 126 7.27 0.22 -10.13
CA GLU A 126 8.48 0.77 -10.74
C GLU A 126 9.67 0.75 -9.79
N PHE A 127 9.44 1.06 -8.51
CA PHE A 127 10.50 1.03 -7.51
C PHE A 127 10.98 -0.40 -7.22
N ILE A 128 10.08 -1.37 -7.10
CA ILE A 128 10.45 -2.79 -6.95
C ILE A 128 11.18 -3.28 -8.20
N VAL A 129 10.69 -2.95 -9.39
CA VAL A 129 11.35 -3.30 -10.65
C VAL A 129 12.76 -2.73 -10.69
N SER A 130 12.94 -1.45 -10.37
CA SER A 130 14.26 -0.83 -10.37
C SER A 130 15.23 -1.52 -9.41
N GLN A 131 14.79 -1.79 -8.18
CA GLN A 131 15.62 -2.45 -7.17
C GLN A 131 16.00 -3.89 -7.57
N ILE A 132 15.09 -4.63 -8.19
CA ILE A 132 15.37 -6.00 -8.66
C ILE A 132 16.33 -5.98 -9.85
N LEU A 133 16.13 -5.07 -10.80
CA LEU A 133 16.97 -4.98 -12.00
C LEU A 133 18.39 -4.48 -11.69
N PHE A 134 18.53 -3.51 -10.78
CA PHE A 134 19.84 -2.95 -10.40
C PHE A 134 20.59 -3.79 -9.36
N SER A 135 19.92 -4.74 -8.68
CA SER A 135 20.56 -5.61 -7.70
C SER A 135 21.07 -6.94 -8.26
N LYS A 136 20.76 -7.27 -9.52
CA LYS A 136 21.40 -8.43 -10.18
C LYS A 136 22.83 -8.05 -10.55
N PRO A 137 23.87 -8.73 -10.03
CA PRO A 137 25.17 -8.66 -10.68
C PRO A 137 24.97 -9.15 -12.10
N ILE A 138 25.52 -8.41 -13.07
CA ILE A 138 25.65 -8.87 -14.45
C ILE A 138 26.46 -10.15 -14.35
N ALA A 139 25.80 -11.30 -14.49
CA ALA A 139 26.49 -12.58 -14.56
C ALA A 139 27.30 -12.53 -15.84
N GLU A 140 28.64 -12.54 -15.68
CA GLU A 140 29.59 -12.80 -16.76
C GLU A 140 29.40 -14.21 -17.29
#